data_ebacbb589157aa964b8044796d71b622
#
_entry.id   ebacbb589157aa964b8044796d71b622
#
_cell.length_a   1.000
_cell.length_b   1.000
_cell.length_c   1.000
_cell.angle_alpha   90.00
_cell.angle_beta   90.00
_cell.angle_gamma   90.00
#
_symmetry.space_group_name_H-M   'P 1'
#
loop_
_entity.id
_entity.type
_entity.pdbx_description
1 polymer ?
#
loop_
_entity_poly.entity_id
_entity_poly.type
_entity_poly.pdbx_seq_one_letter_code
_entity_poly.pdbx_strand_id
1 'polypeptide(L)'
;ILEVLNRAIEDSNSVNQVNSLTDDILNIASQTNLLALNASIEAARAGDAGRGFAVVATEISQLAAASQEAANRIQQINSVVTQAVHNLADNANGLVQYMNESILPEFEEFVTAGSEYKNKATYIENVMNEFESKTDSLKNTMVEIQKSINTIAHAIEEGAKGVSNAADSTQVLV
;
A
#
# COMPACT_ATOMS: atom_id res chain seq x y z
N ILE A 1 -8.91 -10.02 -3.38
CA ILE A 1 -8.87 -9.78 -1.92
C ILE A 1 -10.30 -9.83 -1.36
N LEU A 2 -11.26 -9.06 -1.89
CA LEU A 2 -12.67 -9.07 -1.42
C LEU A 2 -13.32 -10.44 -1.50
N GLU A 3 -13.05 -11.22 -2.55
CA GLU A 3 -13.57 -12.56 -2.71
C GLU A 3 -13.03 -13.55 -1.65
N VAL A 4 -11.74 -13.45 -1.35
CA VAL A 4 -11.09 -14.23 -0.28
C VAL A 4 -11.63 -13.84 1.09
N LEU A 5 -11.89 -12.55 1.30
CA LEU A 5 -12.46 -12.04 2.54
C LEU A 5 -13.90 -12.51 2.75
N ASN A 6 -14.74 -12.41 1.72
CA ASN A 6 -16.12 -12.91 1.78
C ASN A 6 -16.17 -14.41 2.08
N ARG A 7 -15.26 -15.19 1.51
CA ARG A 7 -15.12 -16.60 1.78
C ARG A 7 -14.72 -16.89 3.23
N ALA A 8 -13.79 -16.11 3.78
CA ALA A 8 -13.39 -16.22 5.18
C ALA A 8 -14.53 -15.87 6.15
N ILE A 9 -15.39 -14.91 5.79
CA ILE A 9 -16.61 -14.56 6.54
C ILE A 9 -17.64 -15.68 6.46
N GLU A 10 -17.84 -16.28 5.28
CA GLU A 10 -18.73 -17.45 5.10
C GLU A 10 -18.22 -18.65 5.90
N ASP A 11 -16.92 -18.94 5.86
CA ASP A 11 -16.30 -20.01 6.65
C ASP A 11 -16.45 -19.74 8.16
N SER A 12 -16.43 -18.48 8.59
CA SER A 12 -16.71 -18.09 9.97
C SER A 12 -18.14 -18.43 10.42
N ASN A 13 -19.11 -18.51 9.50
CA ASN A 13 -20.45 -18.98 9.82
C ASN A 13 -20.47 -20.44 10.29
N SER A 14 -19.46 -21.24 9.92
CA SER A 14 -19.28 -22.60 10.44
C SER A 14 -18.99 -22.61 11.95
N VAL A 15 -18.44 -21.53 12.50
CA VAL A 15 -18.24 -21.38 13.95
C VAL A 15 -19.57 -21.31 14.70
N ASN A 16 -20.64 -20.78 14.07
CA ASN A 16 -21.98 -20.79 14.64
C ASN A 16 -22.53 -22.20 14.77
N GLN A 17 -22.19 -23.13 13.84
CA GLN A 17 -22.55 -24.53 13.94
C GLN A 17 -21.82 -25.20 15.11
N VAL A 18 -20.54 -24.86 15.35
CA VAL A 18 -19.79 -25.37 16.51
C VAL A 18 -20.42 -24.88 17.82
N ASN A 19 -20.91 -23.66 17.90
CA ASN A 19 -21.63 -23.15 19.08
C ASN A 19 -22.93 -23.98 19.33
N SER A 20 -23.74 -24.25 18.28
CA SER A 20 -24.92 -25.06 18.41
C SER A 20 -24.62 -26.49 18.88
N LEU A 21 -23.59 -27.12 18.32
CA LEU A 21 -23.12 -28.44 18.76
C LEU A 21 -22.61 -28.42 20.22
N THR A 22 -21.98 -27.33 20.63
CA THR A 22 -21.51 -27.20 22.01
C THR A 22 -22.65 -27.00 22.99
N ASP A 23 -23.73 -26.30 22.59
CA ASP A 23 -24.98 -26.22 23.37
C ASP A 23 -25.64 -27.58 23.55
N ASP A 24 -25.63 -28.39 22.49
CA ASP A 24 -26.15 -29.79 22.58
C ASP A 24 -25.31 -30.62 23.55
N ILE A 25 -23.97 -30.49 23.51
CA ILE A 25 -23.07 -31.18 24.47
C ILE A 25 -23.35 -30.73 25.90
N LEU A 26 -23.58 -29.45 26.15
CA LEU A 26 -23.93 -28.92 27.46
C LEU A 26 -25.25 -29.49 27.97
N ASN A 27 -26.23 -29.58 27.11
CA ASN A 27 -27.54 -30.19 27.44
C ASN A 27 -27.40 -31.68 27.77
N ILE A 28 -26.66 -32.46 26.97
CA ILE A 28 -26.38 -33.88 27.19
C ILE A 28 -25.63 -34.05 28.53
N ALA A 29 -24.61 -33.27 28.78
CA ALA A 29 -23.82 -33.33 30.00
C ALA A 29 -24.70 -33.02 31.24
N SER A 30 -25.57 -32.02 31.15
CA SER A 30 -26.53 -31.68 32.20
C SER A 30 -27.52 -32.82 32.49
N GLN A 31 -28.09 -33.42 31.45
CA GLN A 31 -28.96 -34.57 31.59
C GLN A 31 -28.25 -35.79 32.16
N THR A 32 -27.01 -36.04 31.72
CA THR A 32 -26.15 -37.11 32.22
C THR A 32 -25.85 -36.93 33.72
N ASN A 33 -25.58 -35.73 34.15
CA ASN A 33 -25.36 -35.41 35.55
C ASN A 33 -26.62 -35.64 36.40
N LEU A 34 -27.79 -35.25 35.90
CA LEU A 34 -29.08 -35.53 36.57
C LEU A 34 -29.36 -37.01 36.67
N LEU A 35 -29.08 -37.81 35.61
CA LEU A 35 -29.21 -39.27 35.63
C LEU A 35 -28.26 -39.91 36.66
N ALA A 36 -27.02 -39.45 36.69
CA ALA A 36 -26.03 -39.91 37.66
C ALA A 36 -26.45 -39.60 39.09
N LEU A 37 -26.97 -38.39 39.34
CA LEU A 37 -27.51 -38.03 40.66
C LEU A 37 -28.65 -38.92 41.08
N ASN A 38 -29.62 -39.19 40.19
CA ASN A 38 -30.75 -40.12 40.44
C ASN A 38 -30.25 -41.54 40.75
N ALA A 39 -29.26 -42.03 39.97
CA ALA A 39 -28.61 -43.31 40.21
C ALA A 39 -27.89 -43.38 41.58
N SER A 40 -27.20 -42.30 41.99
CA SER A 40 -26.59 -42.20 43.29
C SER A 40 -27.61 -42.28 44.43
N ILE A 41 -28.74 -41.61 44.27
CA ILE A 41 -29.84 -41.66 45.27
C ILE A 41 -30.41 -43.09 45.41
N GLU A 42 -30.66 -43.76 44.28
CA GLU A 42 -31.22 -45.11 44.32
C GLU A 42 -30.18 -46.14 44.82
N ALA A 43 -28.90 -45.96 44.50
CA ALA A 43 -27.80 -46.77 45.09
C ALA A 43 -27.71 -46.61 46.60
N ALA A 44 -27.85 -45.39 47.13
CA ALA A 44 -27.92 -45.16 48.57
C ALA A 44 -29.13 -45.80 49.20
N ARG A 45 -30.29 -45.86 48.50
CA ARG A 45 -31.51 -46.49 48.95
C ARG A 45 -31.41 -48.02 49.07
N ALA A 46 -30.55 -48.63 48.22
CA ALA A 46 -30.28 -50.07 48.23
C ALA A 46 -29.28 -50.51 49.35
N GLY A 47 -28.74 -49.59 50.09
CA GLY A 47 -27.81 -49.85 51.20
C GLY A 47 -26.52 -50.55 50.73
N ASP A 48 -26.11 -51.60 51.46
CA ASP A 48 -24.85 -52.31 51.14
C ASP A 48 -24.83 -52.94 49.74
N ALA A 49 -25.98 -53.36 49.21
CA ALA A 49 -26.08 -53.90 47.84
C ALA A 49 -25.84 -52.82 46.74
N GLY A 50 -26.04 -51.56 47.07
CA GLY A 50 -25.88 -50.43 46.12
C GLY A 50 -24.49 -49.83 46.07
N ARG A 51 -23.54 -50.19 46.95
CA ARG A 51 -22.20 -49.54 47.10
C ARG A 51 -21.44 -49.43 45.76
N GLY A 52 -21.41 -50.51 44.96
CA GLY A 52 -20.75 -50.50 43.65
C GLY A 52 -21.40 -49.54 42.67
N PHE A 53 -22.75 -49.46 42.66
CA PHE A 53 -23.48 -48.53 41.84
C PHE A 53 -23.29 -47.07 42.25
N ALA A 54 -23.17 -46.78 43.52
CA ALA A 54 -22.90 -45.44 44.02
C ALA A 54 -21.54 -44.89 43.52
N VAL A 55 -20.50 -45.72 43.48
CA VAL A 55 -19.20 -45.35 42.93
C VAL A 55 -19.29 -45.03 41.46
N VAL A 56 -19.96 -45.88 40.67
CA VAL A 56 -20.15 -45.65 39.22
C VAL A 56 -20.94 -44.37 38.97
N ALA A 57 -22.03 -44.14 39.70
CA ALA A 57 -22.82 -42.93 39.58
C ALA A 57 -22.03 -41.66 39.92
N THR A 58 -21.17 -41.70 40.92
CA THR A 58 -20.27 -40.58 41.24
C THR A 58 -19.31 -40.31 40.10
N GLU A 59 -18.69 -41.33 39.51
CA GLU A 59 -17.79 -41.20 38.37
C GLU A 59 -18.50 -40.63 37.12
N ILE A 60 -19.72 -41.06 36.82
CA ILE A 60 -20.52 -40.49 35.74
C ILE A 60 -20.82 -39.02 35.98
N SER A 61 -21.15 -38.61 37.21
CA SER A 61 -21.36 -37.20 37.57
C SER A 61 -20.10 -36.37 37.38
N GLN A 62 -18.92 -36.87 37.72
CA GLN A 62 -17.65 -36.20 37.49
C GLN A 62 -17.33 -36.05 36.00
N LEU A 63 -17.57 -37.09 35.19
CA LEU A 63 -17.41 -37.05 33.75
C LEU A 63 -18.36 -36.04 33.09
N ALA A 64 -19.60 -35.97 33.55
CA ALA A 64 -20.58 -35.00 33.08
C ALA A 64 -20.13 -33.56 33.39
N ALA A 65 -19.63 -33.30 34.61
CA ALA A 65 -19.10 -32.01 34.98
C ALA A 65 -17.87 -31.62 34.14
N ALA A 66 -16.94 -32.55 33.93
CA ALA A 66 -15.77 -32.30 33.06
C ALA A 66 -16.18 -32.03 31.61
N SER A 67 -17.22 -32.71 31.09
CA SER A 67 -17.77 -32.46 29.75
C SER A 67 -18.39 -31.07 29.63
N GLN A 68 -19.11 -30.60 30.66
CA GLN A 68 -19.62 -29.21 30.72
C GLN A 68 -18.51 -28.18 30.69
N GLU A 69 -17.46 -28.40 31.48
CA GLU A 69 -16.29 -27.48 31.52
C GLU A 69 -15.62 -27.43 30.15
N ALA A 70 -15.39 -28.57 29.50
CA ALA A 70 -14.81 -28.63 28.17
C ALA A 70 -15.65 -27.89 27.13
N ALA A 71 -16.97 -28.09 27.13
CA ALA A 71 -17.90 -27.41 26.24
C ALA A 71 -17.90 -25.90 26.45
N ASN A 72 -17.91 -25.42 27.68
CA ASN A 72 -17.80 -23.99 28.00
C ASN A 72 -16.48 -23.38 27.48
N ARG A 73 -15.38 -24.11 27.61
CA ARG A 73 -14.08 -23.66 27.05
C ARG A 73 -14.13 -23.55 25.52
N ILE A 74 -14.78 -24.52 24.86
CA ILE A 74 -14.95 -24.47 23.38
C ILE A 74 -15.73 -23.22 22.99
N GLN A 75 -16.84 -22.90 23.68
CA GLN A 75 -17.63 -21.69 23.42
C GLN A 75 -16.79 -20.41 23.60
N GLN A 76 -15.97 -20.32 24.63
CA GLN A 76 -15.08 -19.19 24.86
C GLN A 76 -14.07 -19.03 23.70
N ILE A 77 -13.42 -20.12 23.30
CA ILE A 77 -12.48 -20.11 22.18
C ILE A 77 -13.19 -19.68 20.89
N ASN A 78 -14.37 -20.22 20.61
CA ASN A 78 -15.16 -19.86 19.43
C ASN A 78 -15.51 -18.38 19.40
N SER A 79 -15.89 -17.79 20.54
CA SER A 79 -16.14 -16.34 20.65
C SER A 79 -14.91 -15.53 20.27
N VAL A 80 -13.73 -15.92 20.76
CA VAL A 80 -12.46 -15.24 20.43
C VAL A 80 -12.13 -15.37 18.94
N VAL A 81 -12.32 -16.55 18.36
CA VAL A 81 -12.08 -16.80 16.93
C VAL A 81 -13.03 -15.95 16.07
N THR A 82 -14.31 -15.93 16.40
CA THR A 82 -15.30 -15.11 15.68
C THR A 82 -14.95 -13.64 15.71
N GLN A 83 -14.57 -13.11 16.88
CA GLN A 83 -14.14 -11.73 17.01
C GLN A 83 -12.88 -11.43 16.20
N ALA A 84 -11.91 -12.35 16.19
CA ALA A 84 -10.69 -12.18 15.41
C ALA A 84 -10.97 -12.14 13.89
N VAL A 85 -11.90 -12.98 13.41
CA VAL A 85 -12.31 -12.98 11.99
C VAL A 85 -13.03 -11.67 11.63
N HIS A 86 -13.93 -11.18 12.48
CA HIS A 86 -14.58 -9.88 12.25
C HIS A 86 -13.57 -8.74 12.20
N ASN A 87 -12.65 -8.68 13.16
CA ASN A 87 -11.60 -7.65 13.15
C ASN A 87 -10.73 -7.73 11.88
N LEU A 88 -10.43 -8.95 11.41
CA LEU A 88 -9.68 -9.13 10.16
C LEU A 88 -10.47 -8.62 8.95
N ALA A 89 -11.77 -8.89 8.91
CA ALA A 89 -12.66 -8.41 7.85
C ALA A 89 -12.73 -6.89 7.81
N ASP A 90 -12.91 -6.25 8.97
CA ASP A 90 -12.95 -4.79 9.08
C ASP A 90 -11.64 -4.13 8.65
N ASN A 91 -10.51 -4.69 9.09
CA ASN A 91 -9.19 -4.20 8.69
C ASN A 91 -8.94 -4.36 7.18
N ALA A 92 -9.36 -5.47 6.59
CA ALA A 92 -9.21 -5.70 5.16
C ALA A 92 -10.10 -4.76 4.33
N ASN A 93 -11.32 -4.47 4.78
CA ASN A 93 -12.19 -3.47 4.16
C ASN A 93 -11.56 -2.07 4.25
N GLY A 94 -10.98 -1.71 5.40
CA GLY A 94 -10.25 -0.46 5.58
C GLY A 94 -9.06 -0.33 4.63
N LEU A 95 -8.32 -1.42 4.39
CA LEU A 95 -7.22 -1.44 3.41
C LEU A 95 -7.71 -1.22 1.98
N VAL A 96 -8.81 -1.86 1.58
CA VAL A 96 -9.39 -1.66 0.24
C VAL A 96 -9.86 -0.22 0.06
N GLN A 97 -10.50 0.34 1.08
CA GLN A 97 -10.91 1.75 1.07
C GLN A 97 -9.70 2.67 0.94
N TYR A 98 -8.65 2.48 1.73
CA TYR A 98 -7.42 3.26 1.67
C TYR A 98 -6.75 3.17 0.28
N MET A 99 -6.72 1.98 -0.33
CA MET A 99 -6.21 1.82 -1.69
C MET A 99 -6.99 2.65 -2.70
N ASN A 100 -8.33 2.64 -2.61
CA ASN A 100 -9.19 3.34 -3.57
C ASN A 100 -9.20 4.86 -3.35
N GLU A 101 -9.18 5.32 -2.10
CA GLU A 101 -9.33 6.74 -1.75
C GLU A 101 -8.00 7.51 -1.71
N SER A 102 -6.88 6.80 -1.48
CA SER A 102 -5.57 7.44 -1.34
C SER A 102 -4.58 6.93 -2.39
N ILE A 103 -4.31 5.64 -2.44
CA ILE A 103 -3.22 5.10 -3.25
C ILE A 103 -3.48 5.25 -4.76
N LEU A 104 -4.68 4.90 -5.23
CA LEU A 104 -4.99 4.99 -6.67
C LEU A 104 -4.98 6.44 -7.18
N PRO A 105 -5.60 7.43 -6.49
CA PRO A 105 -5.50 8.83 -6.89
C PRO A 105 -4.07 9.38 -6.89
N GLU A 106 -3.25 9.03 -5.90
CA GLU A 106 -1.84 9.43 -5.87
C GLU A 106 -1.04 8.85 -7.06
N PHE A 107 -1.35 7.63 -7.48
CA PHE A 107 -0.77 7.04 -8.68
C PHE A 107 -1.19 7.79 -9.96
N GLU A 108 -2.43 8.22 -10.06
CA GLU A 108 -2.91 9.03 -11.20
C GLU A 108 -2.22 10.39 -11.25
N GLU A 109 -2.04 11.04 -10.09
CA GLU A 109 -1.25 12.27 -9.98
C GLU A 109 0.21 12.05 -10.40
N PHE A 110 0.81 10.95 -9.97
CA PHE A 110 2.19 10.61 -10.35
C PHE A 110 2.35 10.40 -11.87
N VAL A 111 1.40 9.71 -12.51
CA VAL A 111 1.38 9.53 -13.96
C VAL A 111 1.23 10.88 -14.68
N THR A 112 0.37 11.75 -14.17
CA THR A 112 0.17 13.10 -14.69
C THR A 112 1.44 13.94 -14.59
N ALA A 113 2.08 13.96 -13.42
CA ALA A 113 3.36 14.64 -13.20
C ALA A 113 4.46 14.11 -14.12
N GLY A 114 4.51 12.79 -14.34
CA GLY A 114 5.43 12.16 -15.29
C GLY A 114 5.22 12.65 -16.73
N SER A 115 3.97 12.79 -17.15
CA SER A 115 3.61 13.34 -18.46
C SER A 115 4.01 14.81 -18.60
N GLU A 116 3.76 15.62 -17.57
CA GLU A 116 4.20 17.03 -17.55
C GLU A 116 5.72 17.16 -17.61
N TYR A 117 6.42 16.31 -16.90
CA TYR A 117 7.89 16.30 -16.92
C TYR A 117 8.44 15.98 -18.32
N LYS A 118 7.82 15.01 -19.01
CA LYS A 118 8.15 14.71 -20.40
C LYS A 118 7.93 15.92 -21.31
N ASN A 119 6.82 16.62 -21.16
CA ASN A 119 6.49 17.80 -21.97
C ASN A 119 7.51 18.94 -21.70
N LYS A 120 7.90 19.15 -20.44
CA LYS A 120 8.95 20.13 -20.06
C LYS A 120 10.31 19.76 -20.66
N ALA A 121 10.67 18.46 -20.67
CA ALA A 121 11.91 18.01 -21.30
C ALA A 121 11.92 18.30 -22.79
N THR A 122 10.84 18.03 -23.52
CA THR A 122 10.69 18.37 -24.94
C THR A 122 10.76 19.90 -25.18
N TYR A 123 10.16 20.68 -24.30
CA TYR A 123 10.27 22.14 -24.38
C TYR A 123 11.72 22.62 -24.22
N ILE A 124 12.47 22.07 -23.26
CA ILE A 124 13.88 22.38 -23.06
C ILE A 124 14.71 22.00 -24.30
N GLU A 125 14.46 20.85 -24.91
CA GLU A 125 15.10 20.42 -26.15
C GLU A 125 14.88 21.46 -27.27
N ASN A 126 13.66 21.93 -27.46
CA ASN A 126 13.34 22.95 -28.46
C ASN A 126 14.05 24.29 -28.19
N VAL A 127 14.09 24.72 -26.92
CA VAL A 127 14.83 25.95 -26.50
C VAL A 127 16.32 25.79 -26.76
N MET A 128 16.92 24.64 -26.52
CA MET A 128 18.33 24.37 -26.77
C MET A 128 18.64 24.40 -28.27
N ASN A 129 17.77 23.84 -29.12
CA ASN A 129 17.91 23.90 -30.59
C ASN A 129 17.82 25.35 -31.09
N GLU A 130 16.92 26.19 -30.56
CA GLU A 130 16.84 27.61 -30.90
C GLU A 130 18.08 28.36 -30.44
N PHE A 131 18.60 28.06 -29.25
CA PHE A 131 19.83 28.66 -28.73
C PHE A 131 21.03 28.32 -29.60
N GLU A 132 21.18 27.08 -30.06
CA GLU A 132 22.23 26.67 -31.01
C GLU A 132 22.16 27.47 -32.30
N SER A 133 20.98 27.59 -32.90
CA SER A 133 20.75 28.37 -34.12
C SER A 133 21.13 29.86 -33.94
N LYS A 134 20.76 30.46 -32.81
CA LYS A 134 21.12 31.85 -32.48
C LYS A 134 22.63 32.02 -32.26
N THR A 135 23.27 31.02 -31.67
CA THR A 135 24.73 31.01 -31.43
C THR A 135 25.48 30.94 -32.76
N ASP A 136 25.03 30.13 -33.71
CA ASP A 136 25.61 30.08 -35.06
C ASP A 136 25.41 31.40 -35.81
N SER A 137 24.25 32.02 -35.70
CA SER A 137 23.98 33.34 -36.28
C SER A 137 24.91 34.41 -35.68
N LEU A 138 25.13 34.42 -34.39
CA LEU A 138 26.03 35.29 -33.70
C LEU A 138 27.49 35.11 -34.20
N LYS A 139 27.93 33.87 -34.34
CA LYS A 139 29.23 33.51 -34.88
C LYS A 139 29.44 34.08 -36.29
N ASN A 140 28.44 33.94 -37.17
CA ASN A 140 28.49 34.49 -38.53
C ASN A 140 28.58 36.03 -38.51
N THR A 141 27.80 36.69 -37.67
CA THR A 141 27.85 38.14 -37.49
C THR A 141 29.24 38.61 -37.01
N MET A 142 29.86 37.88 -36.09
CA MET A 142 31.23 38.17 -35.64
C MET A 142 32.26 38.05 -36.75
N VAL A 143 32.14 37.08 -37.68
CA VAL A 143 32.99 36.93 -38.85
C VAL A 143 32.80 38.13 -39.81
N GLU A 144 31.58 38.60 -40.02
CA GLU A 144 31.29 39.78 -40.85
C GLU A 144 31.87 41.07 -40.23
N ILE A 145 31.74 41.23 -38.92
CA ILE A 145 32.35 42.35 -38.19
C ILE A 145 33.87 42.33 -38.37
N GLN A 146 34.50 41.14 -38.20
CA GLN A 146 35.96 41.02 -38.40
C GLN A 146 36.38 41.44 -39.81
N LYS A 147 35.62 40.99 -40.85
CA LYS A 147 35.86 41.40 -42.26
C LYS A 147 35.72 42.91 -42.45
N SER A 148 34.71 43.52 -41.84
CA SER A 148 34.49 44.96 -41.88
C SER A 148 35.59 45.73 -41.23
N ILE A 149 36.09 45.29 -40.06
CA ILE A 149 37.22 45.88 -39.36
C ILE A 149 38.50 45.84 -40.22
N ASN A 150 38.77 44.70 -40.88
CA ASN A 150 39.92 44.58 -41.79
C ASN A 150 39.82 45.55 -43.00
N THR A 151 38.61 45.70 -43.56
CA THR A 151 38.32 46.61 -44.64
C THR A 151 38.59 48.09 -44.19
N ILE A 152 38.13 48.46 -43.03
CA ILE A 152 38.36 49.81 -42.45
C ILE A 152 39.85 50.04 -42.21
N ALA A 153 40.57 49.05 -41.68
CA ALA A 153 42.02 49.14 -41.45
C ALA A 153 42.78 49.39 -42.76
N HIS A 154 42.42 48.67 -43.85
CA HIS A 154 42.97 48.86 -45.15
C HIS A 154 42.63 50.26 -45.70
N ALA A 155 41.44 50.76 -45.59
CA ALA A 155 41.03 52.08 -46.03
C ALA A 155 41.77 53.18 -45.27
N ILE A 156 42.03 53.01 -43.95
CA ILE A 156 42.86 53.95 -43.16
C ILE A 156 44.29 53.92 -43.62
N GLU A 157 44.90 52.80 -43.93
CA GLU A 157 46.24 52.67 -44.44
C GLU A 157 46.42 53.36 -45.79
N GLU A 158 45.47 53.12 -46.71
CA GLU A 158 45.46 53.81 -48.03
C GLU A 158 45.25 55.31 -47.89
N GLY A 159 44.34 55.72 -47.01
CA GLY A 159 44.15 57.16 -46.69
C GLY A 159 45.41 57.82 -46.13
N ALA A 160 46.10 57.17 -45.23
CA ALA A 160 47.38 57.66 -44.67
C ALA A 160 48.48 57.81 -45.76
N LYS A 161 48.56 56.79 -46.67
CA LYS A 161 49.46 56.87 -47.83
C LYS A 161 49.11 58.04 -48.77
N GLY A 162 47.81 58.23 -49.01
CA GLY A 162 47.29 59.33 -49.81
C GLY A 162 47.67 60.72 -49.22
N VAL A 163 47.49 60.87 -47.92
CA VAL A 163 47.86 62.12 -47.21
C VAL A 163 49.38 62.35 -47.25
N SER A 164 50.18 61.31 -47.06
CA SER A 164 51.63 61.41 -47.18
C SER A 164 52.09 61.85 -48.58
N ASN A 165 51.54 61.21 -49.61
CA ASN A 165 51.86 61.60 -51.01
C ASN A 165 51.42 63.05 -51.34
N ALA A 166 50.29 63.50 -50.81
CA ALA A 166 49.86 64.89 -50.98
C ALA A 166 50.74 65.85 -50.27
N ALA A 167 51.24 65.52 -49.07
CA ALA A 167 52.20 66.33 -48.31
C ALA A 167 53.52 66.43 -49.09
N ASP A 168 54.05 65.33 -49.59
CA ASP A 168 55.29 65.33 -50.41
C ASP A 168 55.15 66.15 -51.68
N SER A 169 53.97 66.07 -52.37
CA SER A 169 53.70 66.87 -53.59
C SER A 169 53.62 68.37 -53.30
N THR A 170 53.14 68.77 -52.12
CA THR A 170 53.08 70.18 -51.72
C THR A 170 54.49 70.75 -51.38
N GLN A 171 55.36 69.87 -50.87
CA GLN A 171 56.72 70.25 -50.51
C GLN A 171 57.62 70.48 -51.73
N VAL A 172 57.31 69.87 -52.86
CA VAL A 172 58.04 70.06 -54.16
C VAL A 172 57.62 71.33 -54.87
N LEU A 173 56.53 71.97 -54.50
CA LEU A 173 55.99 73.21 -55.14
C LEU A 173 56.40 74.51 -54.44
N VAL A 174 57.17 74.43 -53.37
CA VAL A 174 57.76 75.56 -52.64
C VAL A 174 59.27 75.59 -52.89
#